data_1fe7f9819979730b2282fc9bd2d95f89
#
_entry.id   1fe7f9819979730b2282fc9bd2d95f89
#
_cell.length_a   1.000
_cell.length_b   1.000
_cell.length_c   1.000
_cell.angle_alpha   90.00
_cell.angle_beta   90.00
_cell.angle_gamma   90.00
#
_symmetry.space_group_name_H-M   'P 1'
#
loop_
_entity.id
_entity.type
_entity.pdbx_description
1 polymer ?
#
loop_
_entity_poly.entity_id
_entity_poly.type
_entity_poly.pdbx_seq_one_letter_code
_entity_poly.pdbx_strand_id
1 'polypeptide(L)'
;MNKPISILLIALMAAAAGGNLALAMEAVPISGSTTVLPLAEGGGEVFNAEQSEYRVTVTGGGTGVGMKNIAQGTSDISMASREVTADEISQFGDQFQEKLIAYDGIVIAVSKEIYEAGVAALTKDQIKRIYAGEIGNWKDLGGPDEEILVAAREMGSGTRDTFNEDIMEDKKAETPGVSTVAGSNAEIKTALIGSDKAIGYLGFSYAEDGSVGLITLDGVEPTAESIKDGSYELARKLYFYTFGDASPGAQAFIDFMTGPEGQMVAEEYGFVPLGSSRAQSADGAAKEAESKQAGPAEPAPGFDAAFAAAGLLAVALVFLKRRS
;
A
#
# COMPACT_ATOMS: atom_id res chain seq x y z
N MET A 1 -72.13 -13.05 -26.42
CA MET A 1 -71.63 -13.22 -25.04
C MET A 1 -70.37 -14.02 -25.09
N ASN A 2 -69.18 -13.40 -25.17
CA ASN A 2 -67.87 -14.04 -24.99
C ASN A 2 -66.83 -12.94 -24.75
N LYS A 3 -66.71 -12.48 -23.53
CA LYS A 3 -65.62 -11.61 -23.11
C LYS A 3 -65.27 -11.84 -21.61
N PRO A 4 -64.59 -12.96 -21.26
CA PRO A 4 -63.69 -12.87 -20.12
C PRO A 4 -62.30 -13.50 -20.31
N ILE A 5 -61.96 -14.05 -21.46
CA ILE A 5 -60.69 -14.78 -21.63
C ILE A 5 -59.49 -13.85 -21.95
N SER A 6 -59.75 -12.70 -22.60
CA SER A 6 -58.69 -11.75 -23.00
C SER A 6 -58.05 -10.99 -21.85
N ILE A 7 -58.73 -10.78 -20.69
CA ILE A 7 -58.16 -10.05 -19.55
C ILE A 7 -57.24 -10.92 -18.74
N LEU A 8 -57.38 -12.22 -18.72
CA LEU A 8 -56.56 -13.15 -17.96
C LEU A 8 -55.17 -13.35 -18.61
N LEU A 9 -55.09 -13.26 -19.95
CA LEU A 9 -53.81 -13.39 -20.69
C LEU A 9 -52.87 -12.14 -20.53
N ILE A 10 -53.47 -10.96 -20.39
CA ILE A 10 -52.68 -9.71 -20.18
C ILE A 10 -52.10 -9.64 -18.78
N ALA A 11 -52.82 -10.17 -17.77
CA ALA A 11 -52.27 -10.23 -16.40
C ALA A 11 -51.13 -11.27 -16.24
N LEU A 12 -51.12 -12.33 -17.03
CA LEU A 12 -50.05 -13.36 -16.98
C LEU A 12 -48.78 -12.92 -17.75
N MET A 13 -48.91 -12.04 -18.75
CA MET A 13 -47.72 -11.45 -19.43
C MET A 13 -47.05 -10.32 -18.60
N ALA A 14 -47.77 -9.64 -17.74
CA ALA A 14 -47.20 -8.62 -16.84
C ALA A 14 -46.37 -9.24 -15.68
N ALA A 15 -46.67 -10.49 -15.30
CA ALA A 15 -45.88 -11.21 -14.27
C ALA A 15 -44.57 -11.84 -14.79
N ALA A 16 -44.43 -12.01 -16.13
CA ALA A 16 -43.21 -12.51 -16.73
C ALA A 16 -42.16 -11.41 -17.06
N ALA A 17 -42.54 -10.15 -16.90
CA ALA A 17 -41.64 -8.99 -17.01
C ALA A 17 -41.05 -8.58 -15.65
N GLY A 18 -41.03 -9.50 -14.66
CA GLY A 18 -40.17 -9.42 -13.49
C GLY A 18 -38.72 -9.57 -13.94
N GLY A 19 -38.21 -8.53 -14.60
CA GLY A 19 -36.79 -8.46 -14.96
C GLY A 19 -35.98 -8.76 -13.73
N ASN A 20 -35.04 -9.70 -13.84
CA ASN A 20 -33.86 -9.70 -13.01
C ASN A 20 -33.26 -8.28 -13.13
N LEU A 21 -33.61 -7.40 -12.18
CA LEU A 21 -32.75 -6.28 -11.86
C LEU A 21 -31.48 -6.92 -11.34
N ALA A 22 -30.56 -7.24 -12.25
CA ALA A 22 -29.18 -7.42 -11.89
C ALA A 22 -28.81 -6.08 -11.23
N LEU A 23 -28.79 -6.07 -9.88
CA LEU A 23 -28.25 -4.93 -9.15
C LEU A 23 -26.85 -4.72 -9.71
N ALA A 24 -26.66 -3.58 -10.38
CA ALA A 24 -25.33 -3.25 -10.86
C ALA A 24 -24.44 -3.17 -9.61
N MET A 25 -23.33 -3.91 -9.63
CA MET A 25 -22.32 -3.85 -8.56
C MET A 25 -21.94 -2.38 -8.34
N GLU A 26 -21.96 -1.93 -7.11
CA GLU A 26 -21.53 -0.58 -6.75
C GLU A 26 -20.03 -0.48 -6.91
N ALA A 27 -19.56 0.50 -7.67
CA ALA A 27 -18.12 0.68 -7.89
C ALA A 27 -17.48 1.35 -6.67
N VAL A 28 -16.34 0.83 -6.23
CA VAL A 28 -15.49 1.39 -5.17
C VAL A 28 -14.14 1.72 -5.78
N PRO A 29 -13.97 2.92 -6.37
CA PRO A 29 -12.71 3.36 -6.93
C PRO A 29 -11.71 3.72 -5.84
N ILE A 30 -10.51 3.14 -5.94
CA ILE A 30 -9.39 3.33 -5.02
C ILE A 30 -8.20 3.88 -5.81
N SER A 31 -7.51 4.88 -5.29
CA SER A 31 -6.33 5.43 -5.95
C SER A 31 -5.27 5.88 -4.95
N GLY A 32 -4.01 6.05 -5.41
CA GLY A 32 -2.98 6.65 -4.58
C GLY A 32 -1.64 5.93 -4.56
N SER A 33 -1.12 5.64 -3.38
CA SER A 33 0.23 5.11 -3.16
C SER A 33 0.54 3.88 -4.00
N THR A 34 1.59 3.99 -4.82
CA THR A 34 2.12 2.83 -5.57
C THR A 34 2.82 1.80 -4.68
N THR A 35 3.13 2.15 -3.43
CA THR A 35 3.59 1.17 -2.44
C THR A 35 2.45 0.24 -2.02
N VAL A 36 1.28 0.81 -1.73
CA VAL A 36 0.09 0.07 -1.29
C VAL A 36 -0.59 -0.65 -2.46
N LEU A 37 -0.31 -0.25 -3.70
CA LEU A 37 -0.97 -0.74 -4.91
C LEU A 37 -1.05 -2.27 -4.98
N PRO A 38 0.06 -3.05 -4.83
CA PRO A 38 -0.02 -4.51 -4.92
C PRO A 38 -0.92 -5.13 -3.85
N LEU A 39 -0.88 -4.58 -2.62
CA LEU A 39 -1.73 -5.02 -1.51
C LEU A 39 -3.20 -4.77 -1.80
N ALA A 40 -3.53 -3.56 -2.28
CA ALA A 40 -4.91 -3.19 -2.58
C ALA A 40 -5.46 -3.93 -3.81
N GLU A 41 -4.63 -4.19 -4.84
CA GLU A 41 -4.99 -5.02 -6.00
C GLU A 41 -5.27 -6.46 -5.58
N GLY A 42 -4.35 -7.09 -4.81
CA GLY A 42 -4.54 -8.44 -4.30
C GLY A 42 -5.77 -8.57 -3.41
N GLY A 43 -5.95 -7.64 -2.47
CA GLY A 43 -7.15 -7.59 -1.64
C GLY A 43 -8.43 -7.36 -2.44
N GLY A 44 -8.38 -6.49 -3.45
CA GLY A 44 -9.50 -6.23 -4.36
C GLY A 44 -9.87 -7.46 -5.21
N GLU A 45 -8.89 -8.25 -5.67
CA GLU A 45 -9.14 -9.52 -6.37
C GLU A 45 -9.91 -10.50 -5.49
N VAL A 46 -9.46 -10.70 -4.23
CA VAL A 46 -10.12 -11.61 -3.28
C VAL A 46 -11.52 -11.09 -2.92
N PHE A 47 -11.62 -9.83 -2.49
CA PHE A 47 -12.89 -9.20 -2.12
C PHE A 47 -13.93 -9.26 -3.25
N ASN A 48 -13.54 -8.93 -4.48
CA ASN A 48 -14.42 -8.99 -5.64
C ASN A 48 -14.86 -10.42 -6.00
N ALA A 49 -14.09 -11.45 -5.61
CA ALA A 49 -14.43 -12.85 -5.87
C ALA A 49 -15.42 -13.41 -4.83
N GLU A 50 -15.44 -12.88 -3.60
CA GLU A 50 -16.24 -13.39 -2.48
C GLU A 50 -17.66 -12.81 -2.39
N GLN A 51 -17.89 -11.66 -3.00
CA GLN A 51 -19.19 -10.99 -2.97
C GLN A 51 -19.54 -10.38 -4.34
N SER A 52 -20.79 -9.94 -4.52
CA SER A 52 -21.32 -9.41 -5.79
C SER A 52 -22.03 -8.05 -5.63
N GLU A 53 -21.94 -7.43 -4.47
CA GLU A 53 -22.60 -6.16 -4.17
C GLU A 53 -21.71 -4.98 -4.59
N TYR A 54 -20.40 -5.08 -4.32
CA TYR A 54 -19.42 -4.04 -4.60
C TYR A 54 -18.37 -4.50 -5.61
N ARG A 55 -17.79 -3.54 -6.32
CA ARG A 55 -16.64 -3.79 -7.20
C ARG A 55 -15.53 -2.81 -6.94
N VAL A 56 -14.49 -3.28 -6.27
CA VAL A 56 -13.26 -2.54 -6.04
C VAL A 56 -12.46 -2.45 -7.34
N THR A 57 -11.98 -1.25 -7.65
CA THR A 57 -11.03 -0.97 -8.73
C THR A 57 -9.89 -0.12 -8.20
N VAL A 58 -8.65 -0.51 -8.51
CA VAL A 58 -7.46 0.10 -7.89
C VAL A 58 -6.58 0.75 -8.95
N THR A 59 -6.09 1.95 -8.68
CA THR A 59 -5.16 2.68 -9.56
C THR A 59 -4.04 3.33 -8.73
N GLY A 60 -2.82 3.30 -9.26
CA GLY A 60 -1.68 4.02 -8.66
C GLY A 60 -1.77 5.54 -8.85
N GLY A 61 -0.65 6.23 -8.65
CA GLY A 61 -0.50 7.67 -8.90
C GLY A 61 0.25 8.42 -7.79
N GLY A 62 0.61 7.73 -6.70
CA GLY A 62 1.26 8.30 -5.52
C GLY A 62 0.28 8.80 -4.45
N THR A 63 0.75 8.88 -3.22
CA THR A 63 -0.06 9.24 -2.04
C THR A 63 -0.80 10.57 -2.22
N GLY A 64 -0.10 11.61 -2.67
CA GLY A 64 -0.72 12.94 -2.85
C GLY A 64 -1.83 12.96 -3.91
N VAL A 65 -1.71 12.15 -4.97
CA VAL A 65 -2.80 11.98 -5.96
C VAL A 65 -4.02 11.32 -5.32
N GLY A 66 -3.82 10.28 -4.52
CA GLY A 66 -4.91 9.63 -3.77
C GLY A 66 -5.62 10.59 -2.84
N MET A 67 -4.89 11.36 -2.03
CA MET A 67 -5.46 12.37 -1.11
C MET A 67 -6.30 13.41 -1.86
N LYS A 68 -5.79 13.90 -2.98
CA LYS A 68 -6.54 14.82 -3.85
C LYS A 68 -7.82 14.16 -4.40
N ASN A 69 -7.73 12.91 -4.86
CA ASN A 69 -8.85 12.23 -5.50
C ASN A 69 -10.02 11.99 -4.53
N ILE A 70 -9.74 11.57 -3.28
CA ILE A 70 -10.81 11.42 -2.27
C ILE A 70 -11.42 12.76 -1.88
N ALA A 71 -10.62 13.81 -1.74
CA ALA A 71 -11.11 15.16 -1.45
C ALA A 71 -11.98 15.74 -2.58
N GLN A 72 -11.78 15.28 -3.82
CA GLN A 72 -12.56 15.67 -5.01
C GLN A 72 -13.73 14.70 -5.30
N GLY A 73 -13.88 13.60 -4.53
CA GLY A 73 -14.90 12.59 -4.74
C GLY A 73 -14.72 11.76 -6.03
N THR A 74 -13.49 11.67 -6.57
CA THR A 74 -13.17 10.84 -7.74
C THR A 74 -12.65 9.45 -7.36
N SER A 75 -12.35 9.23 -6.09
CA SER A 75 -12.10 7.93 -5.46
C SER A 75 -12.81 7.89 -4.12
N ASP A 76 -13.19 6.70 -3.68
CA ASP A 76 -13.80 6.47 -2.37
C ASP A 76 -12.73 6.24 -1.29
N ILE A 77 -11.62 5.62 -1.68
CA ILE A 77 -10.49 5.33 -0.80
C ILE A 77 -9.20 5.85 -1.44
N SER A 78 -8.37 6.52 -0.62
CA SER A 78 -6.99 6.81 -0.96
C SER A 78 -6.05 5.78 -0.33
N MET A 79 -5.15 5.23 -1.11
CA MET A 79 -3.97 4.50 -0.64
C MET A 79 -2.88 5.49 -0.24
N ALA A 80 -2.30 5.33 0.96
CA ALA A 80 -1.24 6.20 1.44
C ALA A 80 -0.11 5.42 2.11
N SER A 81 1.12 5.87 1.90
CA SER A 81 2.33 5.33 2.51
C SER A 81 3.01 6.34 3.44
N ARG A 82 2.27 7.33 3.87
CA ARG A 82 2.54 8.31 4.90
C ARG A 82 1.22 8.90 5.43
N GLU A 83 1.30 9.61 6.52
CA GLU A 83 0.17 10.38 7.02
C GLU A 83 -0.18 11.57 6.10
N VAL A 84 -1.42 12.06 6.21
CA VAL A 84 -1.86 13.29 5.55
C VAL A 84 -1.03 14.48 6.02
N THR A 85 -0.63 15.35 5.10
CA THR A 85 0.22 16.50 5.44
C THR A 85 -0.59 17.74 5.85
N ALA A 86 0.05 18.64 6.59
CA ALA A 86 -0.56 19.94 6.92
C ALA A 86 -0.92 20.76 5.66
N ASP A 87 -0.13 20.65 4.59
CA ASP A 87 -0.41 21.31 3.31
C ASP A 87 -1.67 20.73 2.65
N GLU A 88 -1.87 19.38 2.70
CA GLU A 88 -3.09 18.72 2.21
C GLU A 88 -4.32 19.09 3.04
N ILE A 89 -4.20 19.12 4.37
CA ILE A 89 -5.28 19.57 5.25
C ILE A 89 -5.62 21.05 4.97
N SER A 90 -4.62 21.91 4.79
CA SER A 90 -4.84 23.32 4.46
C SER A 90 -5.52 23.50 3.11
N GLN A 91 -5.23 22.64 2.13
CA GLN A 91 -5.76 22.72 0.78
C GLN A 91 -7.16 22.14 0.62
N PHE A 92 -7.45 21.01 1.30
CA PHE A 92 -8.66 20.23 1.07
C PHE A 92 -9.62 20.20 2.26
N GLY A 93 -9.17 20.57 3.47
CA GLY A 93 -9.91 20.47 4.72
C GLY A 93 -9.44 19.28 5.56
N ASP A 94 -10.02 19.13 6.75
CA ASP A 94 -9.62 18.20 7.82
C ASP A 94 -10.50 16.93 7.89
N GLN A 95 -11.26 16.62 6.83
CA GLN A 95 -12.20 15.49 6.82
C GLN A 95 -11.51 14.13 6.49
N PHE A 96 -10.20 14.07 6.42
CA PHE A 96 -9.47 12.84 6.19
C PHE A 96 -9.63 11.86 7.37
N GLN A 97 -10.20 10.69 7.07
CA GLN A 97 -10.35 9.60 8.04
C GLN A 97 -9.31 8.53 7.77
N GLU A 98 -8.45 8.31 8.74
CA GLU A 98 -7.31 7.40 8.64
C GLU A 98 -7.68 5.98 9.04
N LYS A 99 -7.18 5.00 8.29
CA LYS A 99 -7.23 3.59 8.65
C LYS A 99 -5.89 2.91 8.35
N LEU A 100 -5.19 2.50 9.39
CA LEU A 100 -3.99 1.70 9.27
C LEU A 100 -4.35 0.31 8.70
N ILE A 101 -3.60 -0.14 7.67
CA ILE A 101 -3.88 -1.41 6.98
C ILE A 101 -2.72 -2.40 7.03
N ALA A 102 -1.46 -1.92 7.08
CA ALA A 102 -0.26 -2.75 7.16
C ALA A 102 0.96 -1.87 7.51
N TYR A 103 2.13 -2.51 7.66
CA TYR A 103 3.44 -1.85 7.69
C TYR A 103 4.28 -2.31 6.50
N ASP A 104 5.27 -1.48 6.10
CA ASP A 104 6.19 -1.73 5.00
C ASP A 104 7.60 -1.24 5.35
N GLY A 105 8.62 -1.76 4.68
CA GLY A 105 9.99 -1.25 4.71
C GLY A 105 10.31 -0.43 3.46
N ILE A 106 10.98 0.71 3.62
CA ILE A 106 11.65 1.38 2.50
C ILE A 106 13.04 0.81 2.40
N VAL A 107 13.34 0.13 1.31
CA VAL A 107 14.67 -0.45 1.10
C VAL A 107 15.50 0.41 0.16
N ILE A 108 16.79 0.49 0.46
CA ILE A 108 17.79 1.01 -0.47
C ILE A 108 18.23 -0.14 -1.34
N ALA A 109 18.17 0.05 -2.64
CA ALA A 109 18.57 -0.97 -3.60
C ALA A 109 19.50 -0.40 -4.67
N VAL A 110 20.34 -1.25 -5.18
CA VAL A 110 21.30 -0.94 -6.26
C VAL A 110 21.12 -1.91 -7.42
N SER A 111 21.64 -1.54 -8.58
CA SER A 111 21.81 -2.45 -9.69
C SER A 111 22.57 -3.70 -9.23
N LYS A 112 22.20 -4.85 -9.79
CA LYS A 112 22.76 -6.14 -9.37
C LYS A 112 24.28 -6.19 -9.53
N GLU A 113 24.81 -5.56 -10.57
CA GLU A 113 26.22 -5.43 -10.86
C GLU A 113 27.00 -4.71 -9.75
N ILE A 114 26.45 -3.64 -9.20
CA ILE A 114 27.04 -2.89 -8.08
C ILE A 114 27.06 -3.74 -6.82
N TYR A 115 25.96 -4.44 -6.54
CA TYR A 115 25.87 -5.34 -5.40
C TYR A 115 26.91 -6.47 -5.49
N GLU A 116 27.01 -7.12 -6.67
CA GLU A 116 27.96 -8.21 -6.93
C GLU A 116 29.42 -7.72 -6.96
N ALA A 117 29.65 -6.44 -7.28
CA ALA A 117 30.97 -5.80 -7.18
C ALA A 117 31.40 -5.48 -5.74
N GLY A 118 30.54 -5.78 -4.73
CA GLY A 118 30.87 -5.68 -3.31
C GLY A 118 30.24 -4.51 -2.56
N VAL A 119 29.44 -3.66 -3.20
CA VAL A 119 28.70 -2.60 -2.51
C VAL A 119 27.36 -3.19 -2.00
N ALA A 120 27.44 -3.92 -0.89
CA ALA A 120 26.29 -4.59 -0.28
C ALA A 120 25.80 -3.91 1.01
N ALA A 121 26.52 -2.92 1.53
CA ALA A 121 26.18 -2.20 2.75
C ALA A 121 26.51 -0.72 2.63
N LEU A 122 25.63 0.14 3.10
CA LEU A 122 25.84 1.58 3.17
C LEU A 122 25.30 2.11 4.50
N THR A 123 25.87 3.23 4.96
CA THR A 123 25.32 3.98 6.10
C THR A 123 24.27 5.01 5.62
N LYS A 124 23.41 5.45 6.52
CA LYS A 124 22.50 6.60 6.27
C LYS A 124 23.26 7.83 5.78
N ASP A 125 24.41 8.12 6.38
CA ASP A 125 25.26 9.26 5.97
C ASP A 125 25.75 9.11 4.53
N GLN A 126 26.21 7.92 4.13
CA GLN A 126 26.64 7.68 2.75
C GLN A 126 25.50 7.86 1.76
N ILE A 127 24.32 7.32 2.07
CA ILE A 127 23.12 7.49 1.24
C ILE A 127 22.72 8.96 1.13
N LYS A 128 22.66 9.67 2.27
CA LYS A 128 22.42 11.11 2.30
C LYS A 128 23.37 11.88 1.39
N ARG A 129 24.65 11.61 1.46
CA ARG A 129 25.68 12.27 0.65
C ARG A 129 25.60 11.91 -0.83
N ILE A 130 25.17 10.70 -1.19
CA ILE A 130 24.88 10.34 -2.58
C ILE A 130 23.74 11.21 -3.13
N TYR A 131 22.61 11.29 -2.39
CA TYR A 131 21.45 12.08 -2.82
C TYR A 131 21.70 13.59 -2.77
N ALA A 132 22.60 14.05 -1.90
CA ALA A 132 23.10 15.44 -1.88
C ALA A 132 24.08 15.75 -3.02
N GLY A 133 24.53 14.73 -3.77
CA GLY A 133 25.51 14.90 -4.86
C GLY A 133 26.96 15.07 -4.40
N GLU A 134 27.26 14.77 -3.13
CA GLU A 134 28.60 14.85 -2.57
C GLU A 134 29.44 13.58 -2.89
N ILE A 135 28.78 12.42 -3.04
CA ILE A 135 29.37 11.17 -3.51
C ILE A 135 28.76 10.84 -4.87
N GLY A 136 29.55 10.93 -5.91
CA GLY A 136 29.11 10.74 -7.29
C GLY A 136 29.72 9.53 -8.00
N ASN A 137 30.59 8.75 -7.32
CA ASN A 137 31.26 7.62 -7.94
C ASN A 137 31.30 6.42 -6.96
N TRP A 138 31.01 5.24 -7.46
CA TRP A 138 30.98 4.01 -6.66
C TRP A 138 32.34 3.65 -6.03
N LYS A 139 33.47 4.05 -6.65
CA LYS A 139 34.81 3.80 -6.07
C LYS A 139 35.01 4.44 -4.71
N ASP A 140 34.32 5.54 -4.41
CA ASP A 140 34.38 6.23 -3.13
C ASP A 140 33.70 5.41 -2.01
N LEU A 141 32.95 4.37 -2.42
CA LEU A 141 32.22 3.43 -1.56
C LEU A 141 32.77 1.99 -1.67
N GLY A 142 33.92 1.81 -2.30
CA GLY A 142 34.57 0.50 -2.48
C GLY A 142 34.07 -0.31 -3.67
N GLY A 143 33.26 0.30 -4.55
CA GLY A 143 32.77 -0.28 -5.79
C GLY A 143 33.66 0.03 -7.00
N PRO A 144 33.15 -0.20 -8.23
CA PRO A 144 33.86 0.09 -9.48
C PRO A 144 34.06 1.60 -9.69
N ASP A 145 35.02 1.98 -10.58
CA ASP A 145 35.22 3.39 -10.98
C ASP A 145 34.15 3.80 -11.99
N GLU A 146 32.93 3.98 -11.50
CA GLU A 146 31.75 4.37 -12.30
C GLU A 146 30.92 5.44 -11.59
N GLU A 147 30.35 6.36 -12.40
CA GLU A 147 29.46 7.40 -11.91
C GLU A 147 28.14 6.79 -11.41
N ILE A 148 27.66 7.25 -10.25
CA ILE A 148 26.41 6.75 -9.66
C ILE A 148 25.20 7.33 -10.42
N LEU A 149 24.30 6.49 -10.91
CA LEU A 149 23.00 6.89 -11.41
C LEU A 149 21.99 6.87 -10.24
N VAL A 150 21.58 8.04 -9.77
CA VAL A 150 20.71 8.17 -8.60
C VAL A 150 19.25 8.29 -9.05
N ALA A 151 18.43 7.31 -8.69
CA ALA A 151 16.99 7.32 -8.96
C ALA A 151 16.21 7.73 -7.71
N ALA A 152 15.27 8.67 -7.87
CA ALA A 152 14.38 9.12 -6.81
C ALA A 152 12.92 9.05 -7.25
N ARG A 153 12.01 9.17 -6.28
CA ARG A 153 10.58 9.25 -6.53
C ARG A 153 10.16 10.71 -6.77
N GLU A 154 9.04 10.85 -7.44
CA GLU A 154 8.36 12.10 -7.74
C GLU A 154 7.90 12.85 -6.49
N MET A 155 7.61 14.16 -6.64
CA MET A 155 6.95 14.97 -5.60
C MET A 155 5.55 14.41 -5.30
N GLY A 156 5.17 14.34 -4.02
CA GLY A 156 3.91 13.77 -3.56
C GLY A 156 3.94 12.26 -3.38
N SER A 157 5.07 11.61 -3.65
CA SER A 157 5.29 10.22 -3.27
C SER A 157 5.48 10.09 -1.75
N GLY A 158 4.61 9.30 -1.09
CA GLY A 158 4.81 9.00 0.33
C GLY A 158 6.13 8.29 0.62
N THR A 159 6.65 7.49 -0.32
CA THR A 159 7.97 6.86 -0.20
C THR A 159 9.10 7.89 -0.22
N ARG A 160 8.99 8.92 -1.09
CA ARG A 160 9.94 10.03 -1.11
C ARG A 160 9.88 10.84 0.18
N ASP A 161 8.67 11.18 0.64
CA ASP A 161 8.49 12.00 1.83
C ASP A 161 9.10 11.32 3.06
N THR A 162 8.86 10.01 3.24
CA THR A 162 9.47 9.22 4.32
C THR A 162 10.99 9.09 4.15
N PHE A 163 11.48 8.77 2.94
CA PHE A 163 12.92 8.74 2.66
C PHE A 163 13.61 10.07 3.00
N ASN A 164 13.02 11.17 2.59
CA ASN A 164 13.56 12.50 2.87
C ASN A 164 13.55 12.80 4.38
N GLU A 165 12.49 12.42 5.10
CA GLU A 165 12.41 12.60 6.56
C GLU A 165 13.49 11.79 7.27
N ASP A 166 13.64 10.52 6.95
CA ASP A 166 14.47 9.58 7.70
C ASP A 166 15.95 9.60 7.28
N ILE A 167 16.24 9.85 5.99
CA ILE A 167 17.61 9.87 5.44
C ILE A 167 18.13 11.28 5.29
N MET A 168 17.34 12.19 4.69
CA MET A 168 17.78 13.56 4.45
C MET A 168 17.52 14.48 5.65
N GLU A 169 16.75 14.02 6.66
CA GLU A 169 16.35 14.76 7.87
C GLU A 169 15.52 16.03 7.58
N ASP A 170 14.96 16.12 6.39
CA ASP A 170 14.07 17.21 5.96
C ASP A 170 13.12 16.70 4.84
N LYS A 171 11.81 16.67 5.12
CA LYS A 171 10.77 16.25 4.14
C LYS A 171 10.85 16.99 2.80
N LYS A 172 11.31 18.23 2.82
CA LYS A 172 11.45 19.10 1.64
C LYS A 172 12.90 19.17 1.12
N ALA A 173 13.77 18.23 1.56
CA ALA A 173 15.18 18.23 1.15
C ALA A 173 15.34 18.31 -0.37
N GLU A 174 16.24 19.16 -0.80
CA GLU A 174 16.77 19.12 -2.14
C GLU A 174 17.72 17.95 -2.30
N THR A 175 17.62 17.24 -3.40
CA THR A 175 18.43 16.06 -3.71
C THR A 175 19.16 16.28 -5.04
N PRO A 176 20.15 17.19 -5.09
CA PRO A 176 20.83 17.56 -6.34
C PRO A 176 21.62 16.41 -6.99
N GLY A 177 21.92 15.35 -6.26
CA GLY A 177 22.54 14.13 -6.81
C GLY A 177 21.62 13.28 -7.67
N VAL A 178 20.30 13.56 -7.67
CA VAL A 178 19.32 12.74 -8.41
C VAL A 178 19.49 12.92 -9.92
N SER A 179 19.69 11.80 -10.62
CA SER A 179 19.86 11.71 -12.08
C SER A 179 18.52 11.47 -12.79
N THR A 180 17.60 10.75 -12.14
CA THR A 180 16.28 10.42 -12.71
C THR A 180 15.20 10.41 -11.66
N VAL A 181 13.97 10.75 -12.06
CA VAL A 181 12.78 10.75 -11.20
C VAL A 181 11.75 9.77 -11.76
N ALA A 182 11.32 8.84 -10.92
CA ALA A 182 10.34 7.80 -11.25
C ALA A 182 8.98 8.10 -10.62
N GLY A 183 7.90 7.83 -11.37
CA GLY A 183 6.52 8.02 -10.95
C GLY A 183 5.93 6.87 -10.11
N SER A 184 6.71 5.78 -9.89
CA SER A 184 6.24 4.61 -9.14
C SER A 184 7.40 3.80 -8.57
N ASN A 185 7.10 2.91 -7.58
CA ASN A 185 8.06 1.90 -7.12
C ASN A 185 8.49 0.94 -8.24
N ALA A 186 7.57 0.57 -9.12
CA ALA A 186 7.86 -0.29 -10.28
C ALA A 186 8.84 0.38 -11.25
N GLU A 187 8.73 1.69 -11.47
CA GLU A 187 9.69 2.43 -12.30
C GLU A 187 11.08 2.56 -11.65
N ILE A 188 11.17 2.73 -10.32
CA ILE A 188 12.45 2.64 -9.59
C ILE A 188 13.09 1.27 -9.84
N LYS A 189 12.33 0.18 -9.63
CA LYS A 189 12.81 -1.17 -9.89
C LYS A 189 13.29 -1.32 -11.33
N THR A 190 12.53 -0.82 -12.30
CA THR A 190 12.91 -0.85 -13.72
C THR A 190 14.21 -0.07 -13.98
N ALA A 191 14.40 1.09 -13.35
CA ALA A 191 15.63 1.86 -13.49
C ALA A 191 16.85 1.13 -12.91
N LEU A 192 16.67 0.43 -11.78
CA LEU A 192 17.74 -0.37 -11.16
C LEU A 192 18.13 -1.59 -12.01
N ILE A 193 17.13 -2.30 -12.57
CA ILE A 193 17.36 -3.46 -13.44
C ILE A 193 17.94 -3.03 -14.80
N GLY A 194 17.52 -1.88 -15.31
CA GLY A 194 17.95 -1.36 -16.63
C GLY A 194 19.30 -0.64 -16.62
N SER A 195 19.98 -0.58 -15.48
CA SER A 195 21.29 0.06 -15.30
C SER A 195 22.24 -0.86 -14.58
N ASP A 196 23.52 -0.75 -14.89
CA ASP A 196 24.64 -1.45 -14.21
C ASP A 196 25.21 -0.66 -13.02
N LYS A 197 24.72 0.56 -12.75
CA LYS A 197 25.32 1.53 -11.81
C LYS A 197 24.32 2.38 -11.03
N ALA A 198 23.05 1.96 -10.96
CA ALA A 198 22.00 2.74 -10.31
C ALA A 198 21.90 2.46 -8.81
N ILE A 199 21.46 3.46 -8.07
CA ILE A 199 20.90 3.39 -6.72
C ILE A 199 19.51 3.99 -6.68
N GLY A 200 18.62 3.42 -5.86
CA GLY A 200 17.27 3.94 -5.65
C GLY A 200 16.68 3.46 -4.32
N TYR A 201 15.50 3.96 -4.00
CA TYR A 201 14.72 3.50 -2.86
C TYR A 201 13.29 3.16 -3.27
N LEU A 202 12.75 2.07 -2.71
CA LEU A 202 11.41 1.56 -3.04
C LEU A 202 10.85 0.75 -1.87
N GLY A 203 9.57 0.36 -1.94
CA GLY A 203 8.97 -0.55 -0.98
C GLY A 203 9.60 -1.95 -1.04
N PHE A 204 9.77 -2.60 0.10
CA PHE A 204 10.39 -3.93 0.23
C PHE A 204 9.70 -4.97 -0.66
N SER A 205 8.36 -4.98 -0.68
CA SER A 205 7.55 -5.88 -1.51
C SER A 205 7.88 -5.85 -3.02
N TYR A 206 8.49 -4.77 -3.51
CA TYR A 206 8.93 -4.68 -4.91
C TYR A 206 10.32 -5.27 -5.15
N ALA A 207 11.13 -5.45 -4.11
CA ALA A 207 12.55 -5.75 -4.23
C ALA A 207 12.94 -7.15 -3.74
N GLU A 208 12.04 -7.89 -3.10
CA GLU A 208 12.31 -9.19 -2.47
C GLU A 208 12.55 -10.35 -3.46
N ASP A 209 12.26 -10.16 -4.75
CA ASP A 209 12.45 -11.20 -5.78
C ASP A 209 13.91 -11.41 -6.23
N GLY A 210 14.85 -10.66 -5.65
CA GLY A 210 16.28 -10.78 -5.94
C GLY A 210 16.71 -10.22 -7.30
N SER A 211 15.84 -9.47 -7.98
CA SER A 211 16.16 -8.81 -9.26
C SER A 211 17.08 -7.60 -9.10
N VAL A 212 17.20 -7.04 -7.90
CA VAL A 212 18.06 -5.93 -7.51
C VAL A 212 18.89 -6.29 -6.29
N GLY A 213 19.99 -5.58 -6.03
CA GLY A 213 20.80 -5.75 -4.82
C GLY A 213 20.22 -4.94 -3.66
N LEU A 214 19.80 -5.61 -2.58
CA LEU A 214 19.31 -4.94 -1.37
C LEU A 214 20.48 -4.53 -0.49
N ILE A 215 20.56 -3.26 -0.13
CA ILE A 215 21.61 -2.70 0.70
C ILE A 215 21.32 -2.91 2.18
N THR A 216 22.26 -3.50 2.89
CA THR A 216 22.32 -3.49 4.36
C THR A 216 22.50 -2.04 4.83
N LEU A 217 21.56 -1.54 5.62
CA LEU A 217 21.56 -0.16 6.12
C LEU A 217 22.07 -0.13 7.56
N ASP A 218 23.17 0.61 7.81
CA ASP A 218 23.80 0.71 9.14
C ASP A 218 23.99 -0.65 9.84
N GLY A 219 24.27 -1.70 9.05
CA GLY A 219 24.51 -3.06 9.52
C GLY A 219 23.25 -3.93 9.68
N VAL A 220 22.07 -3.43 9.33
CA VAL A 220 20.80 -4.19 9.37
C VAL A 220 20.34 -4.52 7.95
N GLU A 221 20.16 -5.82 7.66
CA GLU A 221 19.58 -6.27 6.39
C GLU A 221 18.08 -5.97 6.32
N PRO A 222 17.58 -5.50 5.15
CA PRO A 222 16.16 -5.32 4.92
C PRO A 222 15.50 -6.67 4.63
N THR A 223 15.03 -7.35 5.65
CA THR A 223 14.29 -8.61 5.57
C THR A 223 12.87 -8.42 6.12
N ALA A 224 11.94 -9.31 5.74
CA ALA A 224 10.60 -9.29 6.32
C ALA A 224 10.63 -9.35 7.86
N GLU A 225 11.58 -10.11 8.44
CA GLU A 225 11.75 -10.22 9.90
C GLU A 225 12.26 -8.92 10.51
N SER A 226 13.32 -8.29 9.97
CA SER A 226 13.88 -7.04 10.50
C SER A 226 12.91 -5.85 10.35
N ILE A 227 12.07 -5.85 9.31
CA ILE A 227 10.98 -4.88 9.14
C ILE A 227 9.89 -5.14 10.19
N LYS A 228 9.54 -6.42 10.41
CA LYS A 228 8.50 -6.86 11.35
C LYS A 228 8.86 -6.56 12.81
N ASP A 229 10.07 -6.86 13.24
CA ASP A 229 10.52 -6.63 14.62
C ASP A 229 10.97 -5.19 14.87
N GLY A 230 11.09 -4.37 13.82
CA GLY A 230 11.45 -2.96 13.90
C GLY A 230 12.95 -2.69 14.02
N SER A 231 13.82 -3.72 13.85
CA SER A 231 15.27 -3.52 13.80
C SER A 231 15.72 -2.79 12.53
N TYR A 232 14.97 -2.93 11.42
CA TYR A 232 15.17 -2.12 10.21
C TYR A 232 14.47 -0.77 10.37
N GLU A 233 15.24 0.31 10.46
CA GLU A 233 14.74 1.62 10.84
C GLU A 233 13.81 2.29 9.81
N LEU A 234 14.02 2.05 8.50
CA LEU A 234 13.19 2.64 7.43
C LEU A 234 11.87 1.90 7.23
N ALA A 235 11.16 1.65 8.33
CA ALA A 235 9.84 1.06 8.27
C ALA A 235 8.75 2.11 8.48
N ARG A 236 7.62 1.94 7.81
CA ARG A 236 6.52 2.90 7.77
C ARG A 236 5.17 2.24 7.91
N LYS A 237 4.18 3.04 8.28
CA LYS A 237 2.77 2.68 8.28
C LYS A 237 2.15 2.87 6.88
N LEU A 238 1.24 1.99 6.52
CA LEU A 238 0.43 2.07 5.30
C LEU A 238 -1.03 2.26 5.66
N TYR A 239 -1.71 3.13 4.93
CA TYR A 239 -3.04 3.56 5.26
C TYR A 239 -4.00 3.51 4.09
N PHE A 240 -5.26 3.30 4.40
CA PHE A 240 -6.38 3.79 3.63
C PHE A 240 -6.91 5.08 4.26
N TYR A 241 -7.32 6.03 3.42
CA TYR A 241 -8.03 7.23 3.84
C TYR A 241 -9.37 7.34 3.12
N THR A 242 -10.39 7.82 3.81
CA THR A 242 -11.61 8.35 3.22
C THR A 242 -11.70 9.86 3.48
N PHE A 243 -12.57 10.57 2.78
CA PHE A 243 -12.82 11.97 3.02
C PHE A 243 -14.26 12.16 3.51
N GLY A 244 -14.43 12.41 4.79
CA GLY A 244 -15.70 12.27 5.49
C GLY A 244 -16.06 10.80 5.75
N ASP A 245 -17.35 10.51 5.92
CA ASP A 245 -17.85 9.17 6.16
C ASP A 245 -17.61 8.26 4.93
N ALA A 246 -17.13 7.05 5.18
CA ALA A 246 -16.93 6.06 4.13
C ALA A 246 -18.28 5.65 3.50
N SER A 247 -18.32 5.46 2.18
CA SER A 247 -19.44 4.79 1.54
C SER A 247 -19.56 3.34 2.06
N PRO A 248 -20.75 2.70 2.00
CA PRO A 248 -20.91 1.32 2.46
C PRO A 248 -19.90 0.35 1.80
N GLY A 249 -19.65 0.52 0.49
CA GLY A 249 -18.68 -0.31 -0.24
C GLY A 249 -17.23 -0.03 0.18
N ALA A 250 -16.86 1.24 0.41
CA ALA A 250 -15.55 1.61 0.95
C ALA A 250 -15.33 1.03 2.35
N GLN A 251 -16.33 1.14 3.24
CA GLN A 251 -16.24 0.58 4.59
C GLN A 251 -16.11 -0.95 4.55
N ALA A 252 -16.90 -1.63 3.72
CA ALA A 252 -16.83 -3.09 3.58
C ALA A 252 -15.43 -3.55 3.11
N PHE A 253 -14.82 -2.84 2.16
CA PHE A 253 -13.45 -3.16 1.73
C PHE A 253 -12.41 -2.85 2.80
N ILE A 254 -12.53 -1.73 3.52
CA ILE A 254 -11.65 -1.39 4.65
C ILE A 254 -11.74 -2.48 5.74
N ASP A 255 -12.94 -2.92 6.09
CA ASP A 255 -13.16 -3.97 7.09
C ASP A 255 -12.57 -5.31 6.63
N PHE A 256 -12.74 -5.66 5.36
CA PHE A 256 -12.08 -6.83 4.76
C PHE A 256 -10.56 -6.73 4.89
N MET A 257 -9.96 -5.63 4.44
CA MET A 257 -8.50 -5.47 4.45
C MET A 257 -7.89 -5.44 5.86
N THR A 258 -8.63 -4.97 6.85
CA THR A 258 -8.19 -4.97 8.26
C THR A 258 -8.57 -6.25 9.01
N GLY A 259 -9.42 -7.09 8.41
CA GLY A 259 -9.82 -8.40 8.91
C GLY A 259 -8.78 -9.50 8.61
N PRO A 260 -9.02 -10.72 9.11
CA PRO A 260 -8.07 -11.83 8.99
C PRO A 260 -7.67 -12.14 7.54
N GLU A 261 -8.61 -12.11 6.61
CA GLU A 261 -8.39 -12.43 5.19
C GLU A 261 -7.52 -11.38 4.50
N GLY A 262 -7.83 -10.10 4.68
CA GLY A 262 -7.01 -9.00 4.15
C GLY A 262 -5.61 -8.97 4.76
N GLN A 263 -5.45 -9.40 6.01
CA GLN A 263 -4.14 -9.49 6.66
C GLN A 263 -3.32 -10.70 6.17
N MET A 264 -3.95 -11.78 5.74
CA MET A 264 -3.27 -12.87 5.02
C MET A 264 -2.80 -12.39 3.64
N VAL A 265 -3.61 -11.59 2.93
CA VAL A 265 -3.19 -10.96 1.68
C VAL A 265 -1.98 -10.04 1.92
N ALA A 266 -1.97 -9.26 3.01
CA ALA A 266 -0.84 -8.41 3.35
C ALA A 266 0.47 -9.22 3.52
N GLU A 267 0.42 -10.33 4.25
CA GLU A 267 1.57 -11.22 4.44
C GLU A 267 2.04 -11.86 3.13
N GLU A 268 1.11 -12.33 2.28
CA GLU A 268 1.43 -12.92 0.97
C GLU A 268 2.11 -11.94 0.01
N TYR A 269 1.75 -10.66 0.09
CA TYR A 269 2.35 -9.61 -0.74
C TYR A 269 3.60 -8.97 -0.11
N GLY A 270 4.20 -9.60 0.92
CA GLY A 270 5.44 -9.15 1.55
C GLY A 270 5.30 -7.94 2.48
N PHE A 271 4.06 -7.60 2.90
CA PHE A 271 3.81 -6.55 3.89
C PHE A 271 3.75 -7.13 5.30
N VAL A 272 4.01 -6.29 6.30
CA VAL A 272 3.89 -6.68 7.71
C VAL A 272 2.44 -6.46 8.18
N PRO A 273 1.71 -7.54 8.57
CA PRO A 273 0.32 -7.44 8.97
C PRO A 273 0.12 -6.65 10.28
N LEU A 274 -1.11 -6.15 10.48
CA LEU A 274 -1.57 -5.66 11.77
C LEU A 274 -1.50 -6.79 12.81
N GLY A 275 -1.20 -6.47 14.06
CA GLY A 275 -1.05 -7.49 15.12
C GLY A 275 0.30 -8.22 15.15
N SER A 276 1.25 -7.88 14.28
CA SER A 276 2.66 -8.26 14.42
C SER A 276 3.29 -7.57 15.66
N SER A 277 4.44 -8.06 16.11
CA SER A 277 5.12 -7.52 17.30
C SER A 277 5.39 -6.01 17.23
N ARG A 278 5.57 -5.46 16.03
CA ARG A 278 5.72 -4.02 15.80
C ARG A 278 4.41 -3.24 16.03
N ALA A 279 3.26 -3.78 15.61
CA ALA A 279 1.96 -3.16 15.89
C ALA A 279 1.75 -2.98 17.39
N GLN A 280 2.18 -3.95 18.19
CA GLN A 280 2.06 -3.91 19.65
C GLN A 280 3.00 -2.87 20.30
N SER A 281 4.18 -2.62 19.73
CA SER A 281 5.11 -1.60 20.28
C SER A 281 4.72 -0.16 19.89
N ALA A 282 4.14 0.06 18.71
CA ALA A 282 3.67 1.38 18.30
C ALA A 282 2.32 1.77 18.94
N ASP A 283 1.39 0.80 19.06
CA ASP A 283 0.09 0.99 19.75
C ASP A 283 0.22 1.01 21.27
N GLY A 284 1.23 0.36 21.83
CA GLY A 284 1.53 0.39 23.27
C GLY A 284 1.84 1.79 23.78
N ALA A 285 2.59 2.57 22.99
CA ALA A 285 2.92 3.95 23.32
C ALA A 285 1.72 4.92 23.19
N ALA A 286 0.79 4.64 22.27
CA ALA A 286 -0.44 5.44 22.09
C ALA A 286 -1.52 5.09 23.12
N LYS A 287 -1.67 3.80 23.49
CA LYS A 287 -2.68 3.34 24.46
C LYS A 287 -2.32 3.62 25.91
N GLU A 288 -1.04 3.76 26.27
CA GLU A 288 -0.65 4.24 27.62
C GLU A 288 -1.06 5.69 27.86
N ALA A 289 -1.25 6.48 26.80
CA ALA A 289 -1.77 7.84 26.91
C ALA A 289 -3.30 7.91 27.04
N GLU A 290 -4.04 6.96 26.45
CA GLU A 290 -5.52 6.92 26.46
C GLU A 290 -6.14 6.11 27.60
N SER A 291 -5.45 5.11 28.16
CA SER A 291 -5.99 4.20 29.17
C SER A 291 -6.21 4.83 30.55
N LYS A 292 -5.97 6.13 30.71
CA LYS A 292 -6.30 6.86 31.96
C LYS A 292 -7.73 7.42 32.00
N GLN A 293 -8.58 7.18 30.99
CA GLN A 293 -9.90 7.82 30.89
C GLN A 293 -11.10 6.98 30.46
N ALA A 294 -11.06 5.64 30.40
CA ALA A 294 -12.25 4.85 30.07
C ALA A 294 -12.48 3.63 30.98
N GLY A 295 -13.65 3.55 31.57
CA GLY A 295 -14.14 2.39 32.32
C GLY A 295 -14.71 1.32 31.38
N PRO A 296 -15.11 0.11 31.88
CA PRO A 296 -15.29 -1.09 31.07
C PRO A 296 -16.58 -1.07 30.24
N ALA A 297 -16.49 -1.44 28.94
CA ALA A 297 -17.61 -1.64 28.04
C ALA A 297 -17.91 -3.14 27.84
N GLU A 298 -19.20 -3.48 27.70
CA GLU A 298 -19.73 -4.83 27.51
C GLU A 298 -19.46 -5.39 26.10
N PRO A 299 -19.39 -6.75 25.93
CA PRO A 299 -19.08 -7.37 24.65
C PRO A 299 -20.27 -7.46 23.69
N ALA A 300 -20.00 -7.19 22.40
CA ALA A 300 -20.95 -7.33 21.31
C ALA A 300 -21.07 -8.80 20.81
N PRO A 301 -22.23 -9.22 20.24
CA PRO A 301 -22.50 -10.62 19.91
C PRO A 301 -21.80 -11.11 18.66
N GLY A 302 -21.41 -12.41 18.70
CA GLY A 302 -20.52 -13.05 17.77
C GLY A 302 -21.07 -13.31 16.35
N PHE A 303 -20.15 -13.35 15.41
CA PHE A 303 -20.34 -13.80 14.04
C PHE A 303 -20.14 -15.33 13.93
N ASP A 304 -20.96 -15.98 13.11
CA ASP A 304 -21.00 -17.43 12.96
C ASP A 304 -19.76 -17.98 12.23
N ALA A 305 -19.19 -19.04 12.78
CA ALA A 305 -18.02 -19.76 12.29
C ALA A 305 -18.17 -20.44 10.89
N ALA A 306 -19.34 -20.30 10.24
CA ALA A 306 -19.61 -20.91 8.94
C ALA A 306 -19.02 -20.13 7.75
N PHE A 307 -18.74 -18.84 7.91
CA PHE A 307 -18.18 -18.01 6.83
C PHE A 307 -16.66 -18.09 6.71
N ALA A 308 -15.94 -18.40 7.79
CA ALA A 308 -14.48 -18.50 7.78
C ALA A 308 -13.94 -19.65 6.89
N ALA A 309 -14.74 -20.71 6.63
CA ALA A 309 -14.29 -21.83 5.81
C ALA A 309 -14.40 -21.58 4.29
N ALA A 310 -15.26 -20.66 3.87
CA ALA A 310 -15.42 -20.34 2.45
C ALA A 310 -14.33 -19.35 1.96
N GLY A 311 -13.96 -18.39 2.80
CA GLY A 311 -12.90 -17.43 2.48
C GLY A 311 -11.52 -18.05 2.31
N LEU A 312 -11.16 -19.01 3.15
CA LEU A 312 -9.92 -19.77 3.04
C LEU A 312 -9.77 -20.54 1.70
N LEU A 313 -10.89 -20.96 1.11
CA LEU A 313 -10.88 -21.66 -0.19
C LEU A 313 -10.71 -20.68 -1.37
N ALA A 314 -11.26 -19.48 -1.28
CA ALA A 314 -11.15 -18.47 -2.33
C ALA A 314 -9.71 -17.89 -2.41
N VAL A 315 -9.10 -17.61 -1.27
CA VAL A 315 -7.69 -17.18 -1.18
C VAL A 315 -6.76 -18.24 -1.80
N ALA A 316 -6.96 -19.54 -1.45
CA ALA A 316 -6.15 -20.63 -2.00
C ALA A 316 -6.30 -20.80 -3.53
N LEU A 317 -7.47 -20.53 -4.10
CA LEU A 317 -7.71 -20.64 -5.55
C LEU A 317 -7.10 -19.50 -6.36
N VAL A 318 -7.10 -18.27 -5.83
CA VAL A 318 -6.42 -17.12 -6.47
C VAL A 318 -4.90 -17.37 -6.51
N PHE A 319 -4.32 -17.92 -5.43
CA PHE A 319 -2.89 -18.21 -5.35
C PHE A 319 -2.43 -19.39 -6.22
N LEU A 320 -3.25 -20.43 -6.38
CA LEU A 320 -2.93 -21.54 -7.28
C LEU A 320 -2.88 -21.13 -8.75
N LYS A 321 -3.65 -20.11 -9.15
CA LYS A 321 -3.71 -19.62 -10.53
C LYS A 321 -2.50 -18.75 -10.93
N ARG A 322 -1.75 -18.20 -9.95
CA ARG A 322 -0.52 -17.42 -10.23
C ARG A 322 0.76 -18.27 -10.28
N ARG A 323 0.72 -19.52 -9.81
CA ARG A 323 1.87 -20.44 -9.83
C ARG A 323 1.89 -21.40 -11.03
N SER A 324 0.89 -21.37 -11.89
CA SER A 324 0.81 -22.09 -13.18
C SER A 324 1.01 -21.10 -14.34
#